data_6e0f8e4cfdff15a3c8886dfb0dab23e3
#
_entry.id   6e0f8e4cfdff15a3c8886dfb0dab23e3
#
_cell.length_a   1.000
_cell.length_b   1.000
_cell.length_c   1.000
_cell.angle_alpha   90.00
_cell.angle_beta   90.00
_cell.angle_gamma   90.00
#
_symmetry.space_group_name_H-M   'P 1'
#
loop_
_entity.id
_entity.type
_entity.pdbx_description
1 polymer ?
#
loop_
_entity_poly.entity_id
_entity_poly.type
_entity_poly.pdbx_seq_one_letter_code
_entity_poly.pdbx_strand_id
1 'polypeptide(L)'
;LMALQTSGAISFANLQTEFGGSNPITMGEYAAFRVSGSGNTISMNQFYGASAILDTQTVTVGVNQYTPDRYGYSNNNTIGGGIYGSMSDGTANWRGNNAYVFLFHRNSDSRILLGVSNYNLGNSGFTSMQINGPAGNVDRTAASFSQSSYFNVSYWIWTGRTTNPFGSTVNATKTVTFV
;
A
#
# COMPACT_ATOMS: atom_id res chain seq x y z
N LEU A 1 4.61 16.09 -4.30
CA LEU A 1 4.49 15.12 -5.40
C LEU A 1 3.14 15.36 -6.07
N MET A 2 3.14 15.53 -7.36
CA MET A 2 1.93 15.68 -8.18
C MET A 2 2.02 14.70 -9.34
N ALA A 3 0.89 14.08 -9.70
CA ALA A 3 0.86 13.18 -10.85
C ALA A 3 1.46 13.85 -12.10
N LEU A 4 2.15 13.07 -12.91
CA LEU A 4 2.64 13.54 -14.20
C LEU A 4 1.47 13.98 -15.09
N GLN A 5 1.74 14.92 -15.99
CA GLN A 5 0.73 15.40 -16.93
C GLN A 5 0.09 14.26 -17.74
N THR A 6 -1.18 14.44 -18.11
CA THR A 6 -1.94 13.44 -18.87
C THR A 6 -1.75 13.54 -20.39
N SER A 7 -1.04 14.59 -20.87
CA SER A 7 -0.73 14.81 -22.29
C SER A 7 0.46 15.75 -22.43
N GLY A 8 1.06 15.80 -23.61
CA GLY A 8 2.22 16.65 -23.91
C GLY A 8 3.56 15.93 -23.68
N ALA A 9 4.66 16.66 -23.64
CA ALA A 9 6.00 16.08 -23.51
C ALA A 9 6.34 15.78 -22.06
N ILE A 10 6.65 14.53 -21.74
CA ILE A 10 7.25 14.12 -20.46
C ILE A 10 8.75 14.01 -20.66
N SER A 11 9.54 14.56 -19.75
CA SER A 11 11.00 14.48 -19.73
C SER A 11 11.49 13.54 -18.60
N PHE A 12 12.73 13.13 -18.66
CA PHE A 12 13.39 12.43 -17.56
C PHE A 12 13.40 13.26 -16.26
N ALA A 13 13.54 14.59 -16.37
CA ALA A 13 13.48 15.46 -15.22
C ALA A 13 12.08 15.44 -14.54
N ASN A 14 11.00 15.32 -15.31
CA ASN A 14 9.67 15.14 -14.76
C ASN A 14 9.56 13.81 -14.01
N LEU A 15 10.06 12.71 -14.58
CA LEU A 15 10.09 11.40 -13.93
C LEU A 15 10.89 11.45 -12.62
N GLN A 16 12.08 12.04 -12.66
CA GLN A 16 12.93 12.16 -11.47
C GLN A 16 12.30 13.03 -10.37
N THR A 17 11.64 14.11 -10.75
CA THR A 17 10.93 14.99 -9.79
C THR A 17 9.79 14.25 -9.09
N GLU A 18 9.04 13.42 -9.83
CA GLU A 18 7.89 12.71 -9.27
C GLU A 18 8.30 11.43 -8.53
N PHE A 19 9.21 10.63 -9.09
CA PHE A 19 9.54 9.30 -8.57
C PHE A 19 10.88 9.23 -7.83
N GLY A 20 11.66 10.30 -7.85
CA GLY A 20 13.03 10.28 -7.31
C GLY A 20 14.00 9.59 -8.28
N GLY A 21 15.07 9.03 -7.73
CA GLY A 21 16.13 8.36 -8.49
C GLY A 21 17.45 9.14 -8.44
N SER A 22 18.52 8.53 -8.94
CA SER A 22 19.87 9.10 -8.97
C SER A 22 20.42 9.14 -10.39
N ASN A 23 21.32 10.09 -10.66
CA ASN A 23 21.99 10.17 -11.95
C ASN A 23 23.12 9.12 -12.08
N PRO A 24 23.30 8.48 -13.26
CA PRO A 24 22.54 8.67 -14.50
C PRO A 24 21.16 8.01 -14.47
N ILE A 25 20.13 8.72 -14.96
CA ILE A 25 18.75 8.25 -15.00
C ILE A 25 18.58 7.25 -16.15
N THR A 26 17.87 6.15 -15.89
CA THR A 26 17.47 5.17 -16.90
C THR A 26 15.97 4.95 -16.89
N MET A 27 15.37 4.66 -18.04
CA MET A 27 13.95 4.33 -18.15
C MET A 27 13.57 3.09 -17.31
N GLY A 28 14.51 2.16 -17.14
CA GLY A 28 14.29 0.91 -16.41
C GLY A 28 13.95 1.13 -14.94
N GLU A 29 14.53 2.16 -14.29
CA GLU A 29 14.26 2.43 -12.88
C GLU A 29 12.82 2.88 -12.63
N TYR A 30 12.16 3.45 -13.66
CA TYR A 30 10.77 3.90 -13.57
C TYR A 30 9.75 2.87 -14.07
N ALA A 31 10.18 1.71 -14.52
CA ALA A 31 9.32 0.68 -15.11
C ALA A 31 8.09 0.31 -14.25
N ALA A 32 8.25 0.34 -12.92
CA ALA A 32 7.19 0.01 -11.97
C ALA A 32 6.07 1.07 -11.89
N PHE A 33 6.35 2.31 -12.30
CA PHE A 33 5.41 3.43 -12.22
C PHE A 33 4.58 3.64 -13.49
N ARG A 34 4.76 2.80 -14.51
CA ARG A 34 3.98 2.87 -15.75
C ARG A 34 2.50 2.64 -15.48
N VAL A 35 1.64 3.46 -16.07
CA VAL A 35 0.17 3.30 -16.01
C VAL A 35 -0.38 2.46 -17.15
N SER A 36 0.44 2.22 -18.19
CA SER A 36 0.06 1.39 -19.35
C SER A 36 1.26 0.63 -19.91
N GLY A 37 1.00 -0.36 -20.75
CA GLY A 37 2.03 -1.19 -21.38
C GLY A 37 2.63 -2.24 -20.44
N SER A 38 3.29 -3.22 -21.04
CA SER A 38 3.97 -4.34 -20.36
C SER A 38 5.21 -4.74 -21.15
N GLY A 39 6.04 -5.62 -20.55
CA GLY A 39 7.26 -6.12 -21.19
C GLY A 39 8.46 -5.16 -21.02
N ASN A 40 9.50 -5.40 -21.81
CA ASN A 40 10.79 -4.73 -21.65
C ASN A 40 10.91 -3.41 -22.43
N THR A 41 9.96 -3.12 -23.33
CA THR A 41 9.93 -1.84 -24.05
C THR A 41 9.25 -0.78 -23.21
N ILE A 42 9.94 0.29 -22.87
CA ILE A 42 9.45 1.40 -22.04
C ILE A 42 9.47 2.67 -22.89
N SER A 43 8.35 3.40 -22.90
CA SER A 43 8.21 4.68 -23.61
C SER A 43 7.57 5.74 -22.71
N MET A 44 7.84 7.01 -22.97
CA MET A 44 7.38 8.13 -22.13
C MET A 44 5.85 8.23 -22.04
N ASN A 45 5.12 7.85 -23.08
CA ASN A 45 3.66 7.89 -23.07
C ASN A 45 3.03 6.91 -22.06
N GLN A 46 3.77 5.91 -21.61
CA GLN A 46 3.30 4.98 -20.58
C GLN A 46 3.22 5.60 -19.17
N PHE A 47 3.77 6.80 -19.01
CA PHE A 47 3.80 7.54 -17.73
C PHE A 47 2.78 8.67 -17.67
N TYR A 48 1.93 8.87 -18.67
CA TYR A 48 0.89 9.89 -18.61
C TYR A 48 -0.04 9.64 -17.42
N GLY A 49 -0.16 10.64 -16.53
CA GLY A 49 -0.94 10.53 -15.31
C GLY A 49 -0.33 9.64 -14.21
N ALA A 50 0.88 9.13 -14.41
CA ALA A 50 1.58 8.35 -13.38
C ALA A 50 1.89 9.22 -12.16
N SER A 51 1.82 8.62 -10.97
CA SER A 51 2.10 9.27 -9.70
C SER A 51 2.91 8.35 -8.80
N ALA A 52 3.81 8.92 -8.02
CA ALA A 52 4.45 8.21 -6.92
C ALA A 52 3.43 7.81 -5.83
N ILE A 53 2.34 8.57 -5.71
CA ILE A 53 1.19 8.16 -4.89
C ILE A 53 0.35 7.19 -5.72
N LEU A 54 0.42 5.92 -5.35
CA LEU A 54 -0.30 4.85 -6.04
C LEU A 54 -1.77 4.77 -5.60
N ASP A 55 -2.02 5.02 -4.32
CA ASP A 55 -3.34 4.96 -3.71
C ASP A 55 -3.37 5.70 -2.38
N THR A 56 -4.51 6.28 -2.05
CA THR A 56 -4.75 6.92 -0.75
C THR A 56 -6.09 6.47 -0.20
N GLN A 57 -6.06 5.90 1.00
CA GLN A 57 -7.22 5.36 1.68
C GLN A 57 -7.47 6.07 3.01
N THR A 58 -8.72 6.14 3.41
CA THR A 58 -9.11 6.51 4.78
C THR A 58 -9.52 5.25 5.53
N VAL A 59 -8.81 4.95 6.60
CA VAL A 59 -9.13 3.85 7.51
C VAL A 59 -9.89 4.41 8.71
N THR A 60 -11.11 3.93 8.93
CA THR A 60 -11.81 4.12 10.21
C THR A 60 -11.40 3.00 11.15
N VAL A 61 -10.73 3.36 12.22
CA VAL A 61 -10.13 2.40 13.15
C VAL A 61 -11.21 1.62 13.88
N GLY A 62 -11.20 0.31 13.70
CA GLY A 62 -11.93 -0.64 14.55
C GLY A 62 -10.98 -1.38 15.48
N VAL A 63 -11.53 -2.17 16.37
CA VAL A 63 -10.81 -3.07 17.26
C VAL A 63 -11.38 -4.48 17.15
N ASN A 64 -10.51 -5.47 17.16
CA ASN A 64 -10.96 -6.85 17.19
C ASN A 64 -11.63 -7.15 18.54
N GLN A 65 -12.90 -7.56 18.49
CA GLN A 65 -13.71 -7.83 19.71
C GLN A 65 -13.28 -9.10 20.47
N TYR A 66 -12.66 -10.06 19.79
CA TYR A 66 -12.21 -11.32 20.39
C TYR A 66 -10.77 -11.25 20.90
N THR A 67 -9.96 -10.42 20.28
CA THR A 67 -8.57 -10.20 20.64
C THR A 67 -8.32 -8.68 20.58
N PRO A 68 -8.66 -7.90 21.61
CA PRO A 68 -8.64 -6.43 21.55
C PRO A 68 -7.21 -5.86 21.57
N ASP A 69 -6.31 -6.50 20.84
CA ASP A 69 -4.93 -6.09 20.59
C ASP A 69 -4.70 -5.64 19.15
N ARG A 70 -5.73 -5.73 18.27
CA ARG A 70 -5.65 -5.37 16.85
C ARG A 70 -6.48 -4.14 16.57
N TYR A 71 -5.83 -3.09 16.08
CA TYR A 71 -6.44 -1.80 15.77
C TYR A 71 -6.23 -1.44 14.30
N GLY A 72 -7.29 -1.08 13.60
CA GLY A 72 -7.28 -0.73 12.18
C GLY A 72 -8.52 -1.27 11.46
N TYR A 73 -8.31 -1.90 10.31
CA TYR A 73 -9.35 -2.45 9.45
C TYR A 73 -9.12 -3.93 9.18
N SER A 74 -10.18 -4.71 9.20
CA SER A 74 -10.18 -6.08 8.70
C SER A 74 -11.56 -6.49 8.16
N ASN A 75 -11.56 -7.13 7.02
CA ASN A 75 -12.70 -7.82 6.42
C ASN A 75 -12.44 -9.35 6.33
N ASN A 76 -11.64 -9.90 7.23
CA ASN A 76 -11.25 -11.30 7.20
C ASN A 76 -11.30 -11.93 8.58
N ASN A 77 -12.15 -12.95 8.74
CA ASN A 77 -12.36 -13.63 10.01
C ASN A 77 -11.17 -14.49 10.46
N THR A 78 -10.34 -14.94 9.54
CA THR A 78 -9.26 -15.90 9.86
C THR A 78 -7.93 -15.20 10.06
N ILE A 79 -7.34 -14.61 9.01
CA ILE A 79 -6.03 -13.95 9.12
C ILE A 79 -6.15 -12.63 9.87
N GLY A 80 -7.18 -11.84 9.58
CA GLY A 80 -7.48 -10.58 10.27
C GLY A 80 -7.98 -10.78 11.70
N GLY A 81 -8.47 -11.97 12.02
CA GLY A 81 -9.00 -12.33 13.34
C GLY A 81 -10.37 -11.76 13.63
N GLY A 82 -11.11 -11.33 12.63
CA GLY A 82 -12.46 -10.76 12.74
C GLY A 82 -12.72 -9.67 11.71
N ILE A 83 -13.96 -9.19 11.69
CA ILE A 83 -14.38 -8.05 10.88
C ILE A 83 -14.50 -6.84 11.80
N TYR A 84 -13.74 -5.77 11.53
CA TYR A 84 -13.74 -4.54 12.33
C TYR A 84 -13.18 -3.37 11.53
N GLY A 85 -13.57 -2.15 11.92
CA GLY A 85 -13.20 -0.94 11.21
C GLY A 85 -13.76 -0.87 9.79
N SER A 86 -13.34 0.11 9.04
CA SER A 86 -13.62 0.25 7.62
C SER A 86 -12.47 0.91 6.87
N MET A 87 -12.43 0.73 5.55
CA MET A 87 -11.51 1.39 4.65
C MET A 87 -12.33 2.07 3.55
N SER A 88 -12.00 3.31 3.18
CA SER A 88 -12.81 4.13 2.27
C SER A 88 -13.08 3.45 0.94
N ASP A 89 -12.18 2.60 0.51
CA ASP A 89 -12.26 1.89 -0.77
C ASP A 89 -12.06 0.37 -0.58
N GLY A 90 -12.65 -0.18 0.48
CA GLY A 90 -12.49 -1.56 0.90
C GLY A 90 -12.92 -2.62 -0.14
N THR A 91 -13.58 -2.20 -1.22
CA THR A 91 -13.98 -3.07 -2.34
C THR A 91 -13.28 -2.75 -3.64
N ALA A 92 -12.56 -1.63 -3.74
CA ALA A 92 -11.84 -1.21 -4.93
C ALA A 92 -10.35 -1.12 -4.62
N ASN A 93 -9.67 -1.73 -5.25
CA ASN A 93 -8.72 -1.53 -6.32
C ASN A 93 -7.32 -1.15 -5.87
N TRP A 94 -6.70 -1.97 -5.05
CA TRP A 94 -5.25 -2.07 -5.15
C TRP A 94 -4.89 -2.22 -6.64
N ARG A 95 -4.39 -1.11 -7.28
CA ARG A 95 -4.03 -1.07 -8.70
C ARG A 95 -5.12 -1.59 -9.65
N GLY A 96 -6.39 -1.27 -9.38
CA GLY A 96 -7.48 -1.49 -10.31
C GLY A 96 -8.23 -2.83 -10.19
N ASN A 97 -7.76 -3.81 -9.42
CA ASN A 97 -8.35 -5.15 -9.47
C ASN A 97 -8.39 -5.94 -8.15
N ASN A 98 -7.86 -5.44 -7.05
CA ASN A 98 -7.75 -6.22 -5.82
C ASN A 98 -8.25 -5.43 -4.61
N ALA A 99 -9.07 -6.05 -3.77
CA ALA A 99 -9.61 -5.42 -2.59
C ALA A 99 -8.62 -5.47 -1.42
N TYR A 100 -8.60 -4.44 -0.58
CA TYR A 100 -7.95 -4.52 0.72
C TYR A 100 -8.72 -5.50 1.61
N VAL A 101 -8.01 -6.45 2.19
CA VAL A 101 -8.60 -7.49 3.05
C VAL A 101 -8.43 -7.13 4.52
N PHE A 102 -7.25 -6.61 4.88
CA PHE A 102 -6.97 -6.08 6.20
C PHE A 102 -5.80 -5.11 6.18
N LEU A 103 -5.84 -4.15 7.10
CA LEU A 103 -4.74 -3.27 7.44
C LEU A 103 -4.86 -2.90 8.92
N PHE A 104 -4.02 -3.47 9.77
CA PHE A 104 -4.08 -3.25 11.20
C PHE A 104 -2.71 -3.33 11.88
N HIS A 105 -2.62 -2.75 13.07
CA HIS A 105 -1.53 -2.96 14.01
C HIS A 105 -1.96 -3.97 15.07
N ARG A 106 -1.09 -4.94 15.36
CA ARG A 106 -1.26 -5.89 16.46
C ARG A 106 -0.32 -5.54 17.60
N ASN A 107 -0.89 -5.16 18.75
CA ASN A 107 -0.12 -4.66 19.90
C ASN A 107 0.68 -5.78 20.58
N SER A 108 0.12 -6.99 20.67
CA SER A 108 0.71 -8.11 21.41
C SER A 108 2.11 -8.51 20.92
N ASP A 109 2.42 -8.30 19.65
CA ASP A 109 3.71 -8.63 19.06
C ASP A 109 4.32 -7.50 18.20
N SER A 110 3.77 -6.29 18.34
CA SER A 110 4.28 -5.06 17.70
C SER A 110 4.41 -5.20 16.18
N ARG A 111 3.33 -5.63 15.50
CA ARG A 111 3.30 -5.84 14.06
C ARG A 111 2.28 -4.96 13.36
N ILE A 112 2.64 -4.51 12.16
CA ILE A 112 1.66 -4.00 11.19
C ILE A 112 1.45 -5.08 10.14
N LEU A 113 0.20 -5.34 9.77
CA LEU A 113 -0.18 -6.30 8.75
C LEU A 113 -1.03 -5.61 7.68
N LEU A 114 -0.65 -5.81 6.42
CA LEU A 114 -1.43 -5.42 5.24
C LEU A 114 -1.75 -6.67 4.44
N GLY A 115 -3.02 -6.87 4.10
CA GLY A 115 -3.47 -7.96 3.23
C GLY A 115 -4.30 -7.44 2.08
N VAL A 116 -4.04 -7.96 0.90
CA VAL A 116 -4.74 -7.61 -0.35
C VAL A 116 -5.24 -8.89 -0.99
N SER A 117 -6.47 -8.89 -1.51
CA SER A 117 -7.01 -10.03 -2.26
C SER A 117 -6.16 -10.31 -3.50
N ASN A 118 -5.98 -11.56 -3.84
CA ASN A 118 -5.11 -12.11 -4.85
C ASN A 118 -3.78 -12.64 -4.28
N TYR A 119 -3.66 -13.95 -4.25
CA TYR A 119 -2.47 -14.63 -3.73
C TYR A 119 -1.26 -14.60 -4.69
N ASN A 120 -1.43 -14.16 -5.94
CA ASN A 120 -0.39 -14.14 -6.97
C ASN A 120 0.26 -12.76 -7.19
N LEU A 121 0.10 -11.80 -6.27
CA LEU A 121 0.63 -10.44 -6.47
C LEU A 121 2.16 -10.36 -6.50
N GLY A 122 2.83 -11.33 -5.86
CA GLY A 122 4.26 -11.21 -5.60
C GLY A 122 4.57 -10.12 -4.55
N ASN A 123 5.83 -10.05 -4.12
CA ASN A 123 6.29 -8.98 -3.22
C ASN A 123 6.57 -7.70 -4.01
N SER A 124 5.53 -7.08 -4.53
CA SER A 124 5.61 -5.89 -5.38
C SER A 124 4.39 -5.00 -5.19
N GLY A 125 4.29 -3.94 -5.95
CA GLY A 125 3.08 -3.15 -6.06
C GLY A 125 3.12 -1.80 -5.36
N PHE A 126 4.02 -1.58 -4.43
CA PHE A 126 4.29 -0.31 -3.77
C PHE A 126 5.73 -0.28 -3.27
N THR A 127 6.24 0.90 -2.99
CA THR A 127 7.56 1.09 -2.37
C THR A 127 7.43 1.22 -0.87
N SER A 128 6.49 2.05 -0.42
CA SER A 128 6.21 2.25 0.99
C SER A 128 4.73 2.54 1.24
N MET A 129 4.31 2.34 2.49
CA MET A 129 3.00 2.73 2.98
C MET A 129 3.18 3.76 4.10
N GLN A 130 2.49 4.88 4.02
CA GLN A 130 2.52 5.97 4.99
C GLN A 130 1.19 6.04 5.73
N ILE A 131 1.22 5.87 7.04
CA ILE A 131 0.04 5.97 7.89
C ILE A 131 0.09 7.31 8.61
N ASN A 132 -0.89 8.20 8.34
CA ASN A 132 -0.94 9.59 8.79
C ASN A 132 0.29 10.44 8.38
N GLY A 133 0.76 10.24 7.16
CA GLY A 133 1.86 10.99 6.59
C GLY A 133 3.23 10.33 6.78
N PRO A 134 4.31 11.03 6.39
CA PRO A 134 5.66 10.45 6.27
C PRO A 134 6.25 9.86 7.57
N ALA A 135 5.84 10.39 8.73
CA ALA A 135 6.29 9.87 10.03
C ALA A 135 5.84 8.42 10.29
N GLY A 136 4.72 8.00 9.69
CA GLY A 136 4.20 6.63 9.74
C GLY A 136 4.68 5.72 8.61
N ASN A 137 5.78 6.06 7.94
CA ASN A 137 6.29 5.32 6.80
C ASN A 137 6.77 3.92 7.19
N VAL A 138 6.36 2.94 6.38
CA VAL A 138 6.85 1.56 6.42
C VAL A 138 7.23 1.11 5.01
N ASP A 139 8.50 0.75 4.82
CA ASP A 139 9.02 0.32 3.54
C ASP A 139 8.60 -1.13 3.27
N ARG A 140 8.17 -1.42 2.04
CA ARG A 140 7.79 -2.77 1.63
C ARG A 140 8.92 -3.77 1.79
N THR A 141 10.14 -3.38 1.49
CA THR A 141 11.32 -4.25 1.58
C THR A 141 11.67 -4.65 3.03
N ALA A 142 11.19 -3.90 4.02
CA ALA A 142 11.32 -4.23 5.44
C ALA A 142 10.24 -5.20 5.95
N ALA A 143 9.27 -5.56 5.11
CA ALA A 143 8.24 -6.53 5.46
C ALA A 143 8.66 -7.95 5.13
N SER A 144 8.21 -8.90 5.94
CA SER A 144 8.08 -10.29 5.52
C SER A 144 6.86 -10.42 4.63
N PHE A 145 7.03 -11.02 3.46
CA PHE A 145 5.95 -11.26 2.51
C PHE A 145 5.49 -12.71 2.56
N SER A 146 4.17 -12.91 2.50
CA SER A 146 3.56 -14.24 2.46
C SER A 146 2.29 -14.25 1.60
N GLN A 147 1.89 -15.44 1.18
CA GLN A 147 0.73 -15.65 0.31
C GLN A 147 -0.08 -16.84 0.79
N SER A 148 -1.38 -16.77 0.65
CA SER A 148 -2.29 -17.85 0.95
C SER A 148 -3.26 -18.06 -0.22
N SER A 149 -3.10 -19.17 -0.93
CA SER A 149 -4.04 -19.58 -1.98
C SER A 149 -5.41 -19.95 -1.39
N TYR A 150 -5.43 -20.53 -0.20
CA TYR A 150 -6.67 -20.89 0.50
C TYR A 150 -7.56 -19.67 0.81
N PHE A 151 -6.96 -18.55 1.21
CA PHE A 151 -7.68 -17.30 1.50
C PHE A 151 -7.67 -16.31 0.34
N ASN A 152 -7.00 -16.64 -0.76
CA ASN A 152 -6.77 -15.75 -1.90
C ASN A 152 -6.19 -14.38 -1.48
N VAL A 153 -5.15 -14.38 -0.64
CA VAL A 153 -4.55 -13.16 -0.06
C VAL A 153 -3.04 -13.17 -0.22
N SER A 154 -2.49 -12.03 -0.64
CA SER A 154 -1.08 -11.67 -0.47
C SER A 154 -0.98 -10.69 0.70
N TYR A 155 0.01 -10.88 1.59
CA TYR A 155 0.13 -10.03 2.76
C TYR A 155 1.57 -9.75 3.17
N TRP A 156 1.76 -8.55 3.74
CA TRP A 156 3.03 -8.03 4.25
C TRP A 156 2.94 -7.86 5.76
N ILE A 157 4.02 -8.21 6.45
CA ILE A 157 4.13 -8.15 7.90
C ILE A 157 5.39 -7.36 8.26
N TRP A 158 5.22 -6.22 8.90
CA TRP A 158 6.30 -5.45 9.51
C TRP A 158 6.35 -5.75 11.01
N THR A 159 7.50 -6.21 11.49
CA THR A 159 7.74 -6.52 12.90
C THR A 159 8.48 -5.38 13.61
N GLY A 160 8.48 -5.40 14.96
CA GLY A 160 9.18 -4.39 15.76
C GLY A 160 8.53 -3.01 15.72
N ARG A 161 7.25 -2.92 15.35
CA ARG A 161 6.50 -1.66 15.30
C ARG A 161 5.81 -1.40 16.63
N THR A 162 6.58 -0.98 17.63
CA THR A 162 6.09 -0.77 19.01
C THR A 162 5.07 0.35 19.14
N THR A 163 5.14 1.35 18.26
CA THR A 163 4.12 2.41 18.19
C THR A 163 2.99 2.00 17.26
N ASN A 164 1.76 1.99 17.76
CA ASN A 164 0.57 1.75 16.96
C ASN A 164 0.21 3.00 16.15
N PRO A 165 0.38 3.00 14.81
CA PRO A 165 0.11 4.18 14.00
C PRO A 165 -1.39 4.48 13.86
N PHE A 166 -2.25 3.49 14.11
CA PHE A 166 -3.71 3.69 14.12
C PHE A 166 -4.21 4.27 15.45
N GLY A 167 -3.40 4.19 16.53
CA GLY A 167 -3.84 4.53 17.87
C GLY A 167 -4.83 3.50 18.44
N SER A 168 -5.40 3.79 19.61
CA SER A 168 -6.38 2.92 20.29
C SER A 168 -7.79 3.49 20.29
N THR A 169 -8.01 4.64 19.66
CA THR A 169 -9.34 5.28 19.63
C THR A 169 -10.17 4.68 18.50
N VAL A 170 -11.19 3.93 18.86
CA VAL A 170 -12.16 3.35 17.91
C VAL A 170 -12.94 4.48 17.22
N ASN A 171 -13.23 4.29 15.94
CA ASN A 171 -13.85 5.26 15.04
C ASN A 171 -12.99 6.49 14.69
N ALA A 172 -11.73 6.56 15.15
CA ALA A 172 -10.80 7.56 14.63
C ALA A 172 -10.48 7.25 13.16
N THR A 173 -10.28 8.30 12.37
CA THR A 173 -9.89 8.16 10.96
C THR A 173 -8.39 8.33 10.79
N LYS A 174 -7.80 7.54 9.90
CA LYS A 174 -6.38 7.56 9.54
C LYS A 174 -6.24 7.56 8.04
N THR A 175 -5.42 8.46 7.52
CA THR A 175 -5.07 8.43 6.10
C THR A 175 -3.92 7.45 5.88
N VAL A 176 -4.06 6.60 4.89
CA VAL A 176 -3.02 5.64 4.47
C VAL A 176 -2.71 5.89 3.01
N THR A 177 -1.46 6.22 2.71
CA THR A 177 -0.98 6.50 1.35
C THR A 177 0.03 5.44 0.94
N PHE A 178 -0.18 4.84 -0.19
CA PHE A 178 0.77 3.92 -0.83
C PHE A 178 1.58 4.68 -1.89
N VAL A 179 2.90 4.50 -1.85
CA VAL A 179 3.88 5.17 -2.72
C VAL A 179 4.67 4.14 -3.52
#